data_b572e5b3042531b4210f94b483e0c502
#
_entry.id   b572e5b3042531b4210f94b483e0c502
#
_cell.length_a   1.000
_cell.length_b   1.000
_cell.length_c   1.000
_cell.angle_alpha   90.00
_cell.angle_beta   90.00
_cell.angle_gamma   90.00
#
_symmetry.space_group_name_H-M   'P 1'
#
loop_
_entity.id
_entity.type
_entity.pdbx_description
1 polymer ?
#
loop_
_entity_poly.entity_id
_entity_poly.type
_entity_poly.pdbx_seq_one_letter_code
_entity_poly.pdbx_strand_id
1 'polypeptide(L)'
;MRRTCILPLVFLLFGLLSYGQSNRLNFNWSAGPTVNVGGYSIPYPFLGGVDLPQWSKVDLNLDGVEDLVAFDRQGGRWITFIAENGNWVGKPEYASLLPAVKNWALFRDYNCDGKKDLFAYVLGGMGVWENTSTTDSVSFTWALNTNYLTTSAGATTTNLYNFNSDIPASSDIDGDGDLDVLTFGQSATVNWHEGLTACGLDFTLNTTCWGRFEENLSSND
;
A
#
# COMPACT_ATOMS: atom_id res chain seq x y z
N MET A 1 -35.60 -76.45 12.98
CA MET A 1 -35.51 -75.01 12.71
C MET A 1 -34.59 -74.38 13.72
N ARG A 2 -33.34 -74.12 13.30
CA ARG A 2 -32.36 -73.39 14.14
C ARG A 2 -32.38 -71.94 13.72
N ARG A 3 -32.72 -71.02 14.66
CA ARG A 3 -32.63 -69.56 14.48
C ARG A 3 -31.25 -69.11 14.90
N THR A 4 -30.50 -68.60 13.97
CA THR A 4 -29.19 -67.93 14.20
C THR A 4 -29.45 -66.46 14.49
N CYS A 5 -29.14 -66.00 15.69
CA CYS A 5 -29.09 -64.62 16.05
C CYS A 5 -27.80 -64.00 15.53
N ILE A 6 -27.91 -63.00 14.64
CA ILE A 6 -26.81 -62.16 14.19
C ILE A 6 -26.79 -60.93 15.08
N LEU A 7 -25.74 -60.78 15.88
CA LEU A 7 -25.43 -59.57 16.64
C LEU A 7 -24.85 -58.51 15.73
N PRO A 8 -25.34 -57.28 15.67
CA PRO A 8 -24.69 -56.26 14.93
C PRO A 8 -23.49 -55.70 15.72
N LEU A 9 -22.31 -55.75 15.12
CA LEU A 9 -21.08 -55.18 15.63
C LEU A 9 -21.16 -53.66 15.42
N VAL A 10 -21.35 -52.89 16.49
CA VAL A 10 -21.30 -51.42 16.46
C VAL A 10 -19.82 -51.01 16.55
N PHE A 11 -19.25 -50.54 15.44
CA PHE A 11 -17.96 -49.87 15.43
C PHE A 11 -18.10 -48.44 15.98
N LEU A 12 -17.68 -48.23 17.21
CA LEU A 12 -17.45 -46.88 17.72
C LEU A 12 -16.18 -46.31 17.09
N LEU A 13 -16.31 -45.42 16.11
CA LEU A 13 -15.21 -44.59 15.63
C LEU A 13 -14.91 -43.50 16.68
N PHE A 14 -13.91 -43.70 17.47
CA PHE A 14 -13.28 -42.61 18.25
C PHE A 14 -12.50 -41.72 17.29
N GLY A 15 -13.06 -40.62 16.87
CA GLY A 15 -12.35 -39.56 16.22
C GLY A 15 -11.35 -38.94 17.20
N LEU A 16 -10.06 -39.20 17.03
CA LEU A 16 -8.99 -38.49 17.71
C LEU A 16 -8.99 -37.05 17.16
N LEU A 17 -9.59 -36.14 17.90
CA LEU A 17 -9.43 -34.71 17.68
C LEU A 17 -7.99 -34.34 18.05
N SER A 18 -7.10 -34.32 17.04
CA SER A 18 -5.77 -33.72 17.15
C SER A 18 -5.95 -32.22 17.32
N TYR A 19 -5.90 -31.71 18.53
CA TYR A 19 -5.69 -30.29 18.76
C TYR A 19 -4.27 -29.96 18.42
N GLY A 20 -4.06 -29.47 17.21
CA GLY A 20 -2.79 -28.84 16.84
C GLY A 20 -2.59 -27.61 17.75
N GLN A 21 -1.65 -27.70 18.66
CA GLN A 21 -1.19 -26.51 19.38
C GLN A 21 -0.52 -25.60 18.36
N SER A 22 -1.20 -24.56 17.92
CA SER A 22 -0.57 -23.45 17.22
C SER A 22 0.26 -22.68 18.26
N ASN A 23 1.52 -23.09 18.46
CA ASN A 23 2.47 -22.23 19.15
C ASN A 23 2.71 -21.01 18.27
N ARG A 24 1.88 -20.00 18.43
CA ARG A 24 2.14 -18.68 17.85
C ARG A 24 3.31 -18.10 18.64
N LEU A 25 4.47 -18.05 18.00
CA LEU A 25 5.58 -17.27 18.53
C LEU A 25 5.15 -15.81 18.46
N ASN A 26 4.87 -15.22 19.63
CA ASN A 26 4.65 -13.79 19.74
C ASN A 26 6.00 -13.11 19.80
N PHE A 27 6.33 -12.39 18.74
CA PHE A 27 7.48 -11.50 18.72
C PHE A 27 7.01 -10.10 19.13
N ASN A 28 7.51 -9.61 20.26
CA ASN A 28 7.34 -8.22 20.62
C ASN A 28 8.52 -7.44 20.04
N TRP A 29 8.22 -6.32 19.38
CA TRP A 29 9.26 -5.41 18.95
C TRP A 29 10.01 -4.87 20.18
N SER A 30 11.32 -4.83 20.09
CA SER A 30 12.19 -4.22 21.10
C SER A 30 13.20 -3.34 20.39
N ALA A 31 13.52 -2.18 20.95
CA ALA A 31 14.57 -1.30 20.42
C ALA A 31 15.94 -2.00 20.35
N GLY A 32 16.05 -3.18 20.94
CA GLY A 32 17.30 -3.95 20.99
C GLY A 32 18.32 -3.34 21.96
N PRO A 33 19.49 -3.94 22.08
CA PRO A 33 20.58 -3.39 22.86
C PRO A 33 21.14 -2.13 22.18
N THR A 34 21.62 -1.18 23.00
CA THR A 34 22.32 0.00 22.51
C THR A 34 23.61 -0.43 21.80
N VAL A 35 23.80 0.00 20.59
CA VAL A 35 25.03 -0.22 19.82
C VAL A 35 25.85 1.07 19.76
N ASN A 36 27.10 1.02 20.23
CA ASN A 36 28.02 2.14 20.20
C ASN A 36 29.16 1.84 19.24
N VAL A 37 29.48 2.81 18.37
CA VAL A 37 30.64 2.75 17.47
C VAL A 37 31.45 4.02 17.65
N GLY A 38 32.73 3.87 18.02
CA GLY A 38 33.62 5.02 18.24
C GLY A 38 33.15 6.00 19.33
N GLY A 39 32.40 5.51 20.34
CA GLY A 39 31.85 6.34 21.40
C GLY A 39 30.50 7.01 21.09
N TYR A 40 29.98 6.81 19.90
CA TYR A 40 28.67 7.33 19.48
C TYR A 40 27.63 6.22 19.50
N SER A 41 26.45 6.49 20.07
CA SER A 41 25.29 5.58 19.99
C SER A 41 24.68 5.62 18.61
N ILE A 42 24.50 4.46 17.98
CA ILE A 42 23.83 4.32 16.70
C ILE A 42 22.31 4.33 16.94
N PRO A 43 21.56 5.30 16.38
CA PRO A 43 20.11 5.25 16.44
C PRO A 43 19.60 4.10 15.55
N TYR A 44 18.64 3.34 16.08
CA TYR A 44 17.96 2.25 15.35
C TYR A 44 18.89 1.20 14.70
N PRO A 45 19.89 0.64 15.44
CA PRO A 45 20.92 -0.22 14.84
C PRO A 45 20.36 -1.53 14.26
N PHE A 46 19.11 -1.89 14.60
CA PHE A 46 18.43 -3.10 14.16
C PHE A 46 17.19 -2.83 13.32
N LEU A 47 17.01 -1.59 12.84
CA LEU A 47 15.87 -1.27 11.96
C LEU A 47 15.91 -2.07 10.64
N GLY A 48 17.09 -2.54 10.26
CA GLY A 48 17.34 -3.25 9.03
C GLY A 48 17.54 -2.31 7.84
N GLY A 49 18.05 -2.86 6.76
CA GLY A 49 18.14 -2.13 5.49
C GLY A 49 16.77 -1.96 4.85
N VAL A 50 16.62 -0.91 4.05
CA VAL A 50 15.51 -0.73 3.12
C VAL A 50 16.01 -0.93 1.71
N ASP A 51 15.21 -1.60 0.88
CA ASP A 51 15.53 -1.81 -0.52
C ASP A 51 14.42 -1.19 -1.38
N LEU A 52 14.80 -0.23 -2.23
CA LEU A 52 13.89 0.57 -3.04
C LEU A 52 12.79 1.30 -2.23
N PRO A 53 13.15 2.11 -1.22
CA PRO A 53 12.14 2.78 -0.38
C PRO A 53 11.43 3.90 -1.12
N GLN A 54 10.12 3.98 -0.94
CA GLN A 54 9.30 5.13 -1.27
C GLN A 54 8.96 5.88 0.01
N TRP A 55 9.43 7.12 0.11
CA TRP A 55 9.18 7.97 1.26
C TRP A 55 7.94 8.81 1.09
N SER A 56 7.13 8.89 2.12
CA SER A 56 5.93 9.70 2.18
C SER A 56 5.73 10.28 3.57
N LYS A 57 4.85 11.26 3.66
CA LYS A 57 4.43 11.85 4.94
C LYS A 57 2.92 11.67 5.09
N VAL A 58 2.52 11.23 6.27
CA VAL A 58 1.11 11.07 6.68
C VAL A 58 1.03 11.13 8.20
N ASP A 59 0.00 11.76 8.74
CA ASP A 59 -0.24 11.81 10.20
C ASP A 59 -0.76 10.45 10.68
N LEU A 60 0.08 9.71 11.39
CA LEU A 60 -0.23 8.36 11.89
C LEU A 60 -0.62 8.34 13.38
N ASN A 61 -0.27 9.39 14.13
CA ASN A 61 -0.60 9.49 15.55
C ASN A 61 -1.74 10.47 15.83
N LEU A 62 -2.26 11.13 14.77
CA LEU A 62 -3.41 12.04 14.79
C LEU A 62 -3.16 13.29 15.64
N ASP A 63 -1.91 13.77 15.68
CA ASP A 63 -1.52 14.97 16.42
C ASP A 63 -1.52 16.25 15.54
N GLY A 64 -1.85 16.11 14.24
CA GLY A 64 -1.86 17.19 13.25
C GLY A 64 -0.49 17.49 12.65
N VAL A 65 0.54 16.71 13.00
CA VAL A 65 1.88 16.79 12.41
C VAL A 65 2.10 15.58 11.52
N GLU A 66 2.58 15.80 10.31
CA GLU A 66 2.90 14.70 9.42
C GLU A 66 4.08 13.88 9.91
N ASP A 67 3.89 12.57 10.00
CA ASP A 67 4.89 11.57 10.30
C ASP A 67 5.61 11.09 9.03
N LEU A 68 6.74 10.40 9.17
CA LEU A 68 7.51 9.88 8.06
C LEU A 68 7.24 8.38 7.88
N VAL A 69 6.91 7.99 6.67
CA VAL A 69 6.64 6.60 6.29
C VAL A 69 7.55 6.21 5.13
N ALA A 70 8.16 5.04 5.22
CA ALA A 70 8.83 4.40 4.09
C ALA A 70 8.10 3.11 3.71
N PHE A 71 7.75 2.98 2.44
CA PHE A 71 7.34 1.71 1.86
C PHE A 71 8.53 1.04 1.19
N ASP A 72 9.00 -0.06 1.75
CA ASP A 72 10.05 -0.89 1.16
C ASP A 72 9.44 -1.78 0.07
N ARG A 73 9.65 -1.40 -1.19
CA ARG A 73 9.03 -2.06 -2.35
C ARG A 73 9.43 -3.53 -2.47
N GLN A 74 10.68 -3.84 -2.22
CA GLN A 74 11.19 -5.21 -2.32
C GLN A 74 10.68 -6.09 -1.18
N GLY A 75 10.65 -5.54 0.03
CA GLY A 75 10.14 -6.25 1.22
C GLY A 75 8.62 -6.27 1.32
N GLY A 76 7.92 -5.40 0.61
CA GLY A 76 6.47 -5.21 0.71
C GLY A 76 6.05 -4.83 2.13
N ARG A 77 6.82 -3.96 2.79
CA ARG A 77 6.64 -3.62 4.21
C ARG A 77 6.67 -2.12 4.45
N TRP A 78 5.96 -1.71 5.48
CA TRP A 78 5.99 -0.35 5.99
C TRP A 78 7.04 -0.18 7.09
N ILE A 79 7.70 0.96 7.08
CA ILE A 79 8.60 1.41 8.15
C ILE A 79 8.12 2.80 8.54
N THR A 80 7.83 2.99 9.83
CA THR A 80 7.15 4.18 10.32
C THR A 80 7.97 4.89 11.38
N PHE A 81 8.00 6.21 11.29
CA PHE A 81 8.64 7.11 12.22
C PHE A 81 7.68 8.22 12.58
N ILE A 82 7.49 8.44 13.87
CA ILE A 82 6.63 9.52 14.38
C ILE A 82 7.46 10.77 14.64
N ALA A 83 6.90 11.92 14.30
CA ALA A 83 7.50 13.23 14.55
C ALA A 83 7.35 13.60 16.03
N GLU A 84 8.42 13.45 16.82
CA GLU A 84 8.44 13.77 18.23
C GLU A 84 9.53 14.82 18.51
N ASN A 85 9.15 15.99 19.02
CA ASN A 85 10.10 17.05 19.43
C ASN A 85 11.11 17.43 18.33
N GLY A 86 10.66 17.49 17.07
CA GLY A 86 11.49 17.83 15.90
C GLY A 86 12.41 16.71 15.43
N ASN A 87 12.25 15.50 15.92
CA ASN A 87 12.99 14.30 15.50
C ASN A 87 12.06 13.23 14.95
N TRP A 88 12.61 12.34 14.11
CA TRP A 88 11.92 11.15 13.64
C TRP A 88 12.21 9.98 14.57
N VAL A 89 11.19 9.50 15.27
CA VAL A 89 11.30 8.38 16.22
C VAL A 89 10.68 7.13 15.62
N GLY A 90 11.47 6.08 15.43
CA GLY A 90 11.01 4.81 14.86
C GLY A 90 9.93 4.16 15.73
N LYS A 91 8.76 3.94 15.15
CA LYS A 91 7.57 3.38 15.80
C LYS A 91 6.96 2.29 14.90
N PRO A 92 7.56 1.11 14.85
CA PRO A 92 7.12 0.05 13.93
C PRO A 92 5.69 -0.47 14.20
N GLU A 93 5.13 -0.21 15.38
CA GLU A 93 3.75 -0.54 15.70
C GLU A 93 2.73 0.14 14.80
N TYR A 94 3.02 1.34 14.30
CA TYR A 94 2.15 2.07 13.37
C TYR A 94 2.09 1.44 11.98
N ALA A 95 3.06 0.62 11.61
CA ALA A 95 3.05 -0.08 10.33
C ALA A 95 1.82 -0.98 10.14
N SER A 96 1.28 -1.52 11.23
CA SER A 96 0.09 -2.37 11.20
C SER A 96 -1.22 -1.61 10.95
N LEU A 97 -1.22 -0.28 11.05
CA LEU A 97 -2.37 0.57 10.77
C LEU A 97 -2.55 0.85 9.28
N LEU A 98 -1.49 0.64 8.51
CA LEU A 98 -1.49 0.88 7.07
C LEU A 98 -1.94 -0.37 6.31
N PRO A 99 -2.65 -0.22 5.18
CA PRO A 99 -3.04 -1.34 4.33
C PRO A 99 -1.84 -2.17 3.87
N ALA A 100 -2.00 -3.49 3.82
CA ALA A 100 -0.99 -4.39 3.27
C ALA A 100 -1.00 -4.30 1.74
N VAL A 101 0.00 -3.63 1.18
CA VAL A 101 0.14 -3.39 -0.26
C VAL A 101 1.44 -3.98 -0.79
N LYS A 102 1.62 -3.96 -2.11
CA LYS A 102 2.82 -4.49 -2.79
C LYS A 102 3.27 -3.53 -3.88
N ASN A 103 4.53 -3.70 -4.30
CA ASN A 103 5.16 -3.07 -5.45
C ASN A 103 5.43 -1.57 -5.29
N TRP A 104 4.41 -0.75 -5.10
CA TRP A 104 4.54 0.69 -4.87
C TRP A 104 3.35 1.23 -4.07
N ALA A 105 3.56 2.38 -3.45
CA ALA A 105 2.55 3.09 -2.66
C ALA A 105 2.78 4.60 -2.73
N LEU A 106 1.72 5.38 -2.89
CA LEU A 106 1.73 6.83 -2.94
C LEU A 106 0.65 7.38 -2.01
N PHE A 107 0.95 8.47 -1.32
CA PHE A 107 -0.04 9.18 -0.51
C PHE A 107 -0.44 10.49 -1.19
N ARG A 108 -1.74 10.68 -1.43
CA ARG A 108 -2.36 11.89 -2.00
C ARG A 108 -3.72 12.10 -1.35
N ASP A 109 -4.05 13.35 -1.11
CA ASP A 109 -5.40 13.77 -0.71
C ASP A 109 -6.22 13.93 -1.99
N TYR A 110 -7.05 12.92 -2.33
CA TYR A 110 -7.86 12.95 -3.56
C TYR A 110 -9.23 13.57 -3.36
N ASN A 111 -9.74 13.56 -2.11
CA ASN A 111 -11.09 14.00 -1.78
C ASN A 111 -11.12 15.37 -1.09
N CYS A 112 -9.95 16.02 -0.94
CA CYS A 112 -9.76 17.35 -0.37
C CYS A 112 -10.20 17.45 1.11
N ASP A 113 -10.15 16.38 1.86
CA ASP A 113 -10.52 16.39 3.28
C ASP A 113 -9.33 16.74 4.20
N GLY A 114 -8.16 17.02 3.63
CA GLY A 114 -6.92 17.37 4.32
C GLY A 114 -6.13 16.17 4.83
N LYS A 115 -6.62 14.95 4.63
CA LYS A 115 -5.91 13.72 4.98
C LYS A 115 -5.41 13.06 3.70
N LYS A 116 -4.24 12.47 3.77
CA LYS A 116 -3.68 11.76 2.61
C LYS A 116 -4.22 10.36 2.52
N ASP A 117 -4.77 10.03 1.36
CA ASP A 117 -5.25 8.72 0.97
C ASP A 117 -4.12 7.90 0.37
N LEU A 118 -4.26 6.58 0.39
CA LEU A 118 -3.27 5.67 -0.12
C LEU A 118 -3.65 5.15 -1.50
N PHE A 119 -2.78 5.40 -2.47
CA PHE A 119 -2.79 4.79 -3.79
C PHE A 119 -1.72 3.71 -3.85
N ALA A 120 -2.05 2.52 -4.31
CA ALA A 120 -1.08 1.44 -4.41
C ALA A 120 -1.42 0.48 -5.56
N TYR A 121 -0.44 -0.35 -5.93
CA TYR A 121 -0.64 -1.38 -6.94
C TYR A 121 -1.68 -2.41 -6.51
N VAL A 122 -2.59 -2.72 -7.41
CA VAL A 122 -3.47 -3.89 -7.36
C VAL A 122 -3.42 -4.63 -8.69
N LEU A 123 -3.84 -5.88 -8.70
CA LEU A 123 -3.92 -6.64 -9.95
C LEU A 123 -4.90 -5.96 -10.93
N GLY A 124 -4.38 -5.54 -12.06
CA GLY A 124 -5.16 -4.84 -13.09
C GLY A 124 -5.00 -3.32 -13.09
N GLY A 125 -4.25 -2.72 -12.15
CA GLY A 125 -4.01 -1.28 -12.17
C GLY A 125 -3.66 -0.69 -10.80
N MET A 126 -4.41 0.30 -10.40
CA MET A 126 -4.22 1.10 -9.20
C MET A 126 -5.42 0.96 -8.27
N GLY A 127 -5.16 0.67 -7.00
CA GLY A 127 -6.15 0.69 -5.91
C GLY A 127 -6.07 1.97 -5.11
N VAL A 128 -7.17 2.36 -4.48
CA VAL A 128 -7.26 3.54 -3.62
C VAL A 128 -7.90 3.16 -2.30
N TRP A 129 -7.25 3.56 -1.21
CA TRP A 129 -7.78 3.47 0.15
C TRP A 129 -7.92 4.87 0.72
N GLU A 130 -9.14 5.26 0.96
CA GLU A 130 -9.48 6.53 1.63
C GLU A 130 -9.00 6.51 3.08
N ASN A 131 -8.38 7.58 3.51
CA ASN A 131 -7.99 7.80 4.89
C ASN A 131 -9.20 8.25 5.72
N THR A 132 -9.91 7.29 6.27
CA THR A 132 -11.10 7.49 7.11
C THR A 132 -10.75 7.64 8.60
N SER A 133 -9.52 8.06 8.91
CA SER A 133 -9.08 8.30 10.29
C SER A 133 -9.96 9.33 10.98
N THR A 134 -10.23 9.05 12.25
CA THR A 134 -10.94 9.94 13.18
C THR A 134 -9.95 10.51 14.19
N THR A 135 -10.38 11.33 15.14
CA THR A 135 -9.52 11.83 16.22
C THR A 135 -8.94 10.74 17.11
N ASP A 136 -9.51 9.55 17.10
CA ASP A 136 -9.17 8.48 18.05
C ASP A 136 -8.52 7.26 17.39
N SER A 137 -8.59 7.13 16.08
CA SER A 137 -8.07 5.95 15.37
C SER A 137 -7.69 6.21 13.93
N VAL A 138 -6.54 5.69 13.51
CA VAL A 138 -6.13 5.64 12.11
C VAL A 138 -6.90 4.53 11.41
N SER A 139 -7.45 4.84 10.24
CA SER A 139 -8.22 3.90 9.44
C SER A 139 -8.10 4.23 7.95
N PHE A 140 -7.96 3.18 7.15
CA PHE A 140 -7.99 3.27 5.69
C PHE A 140 -9.04 2.31 5.15
N THR A 141 -9.96 2.80 4.33
CA THR A 141 -11.02 2.00 3.73
C THR A 141 -10.93 2.00 2.21
N TRP A 142 -11.30 0.88 1.58
CA TRP A 142 -11.31 0.79 0.12
C TRP A 142 -12.30 1.80 -0.47
N ALA A 143 -11.81 2.68 -1.34
CA ALA A 143 -12.59 3.81 -1.87
C ALA A 143 -13.38 3.48 -3.14
N LEU A 144 -13.01 2.42 -3.87
CA LEU A 144 -13.52 2.16 -5.21
C LEU A 144 -14.71 1.19 -5.20
N ASN A 145 -15.65 1.39 -6.11
CA ASN A 145 -16.73 0.43 -6.41
C ASN A 145 -16.27 -0.72 -7.31
N THR A 146 -15.05 -0.62 -7.85
CA THR A 146 -14.38 -1.58 -8.73
C THR A 146 -13.14 -2.14 -8.05
N ASN A 147 -12.50 -3.13 -8.66
CA ASN A 147 -11.26 -3.70 -8.14
C ASN A 147 -10.02 -2.82 -8.38
N TYR A 148 -10.14 -1.77 -9.18
CA TYR A 148 -9.08 -0.84 -9.56
C TYR A 148 -9.68 0.48 -10.04
N LEU A 149 -8.87 1.52 -10.04
CA LEU A 149 -9.19 2.83 -10.57
C LEU A 149 -9.44 2.75 -12.08
N THR A 150 -10.41 3.50 -12.56
CA THR A 150 -10.80 3.51 -13.96
C THR A 150 -10.53 4.87 -14.61
N THR A 151 -10.39 4.85 -15.93
CA THR A 151 -10.27 6.04 -16.77
C THR A 151 -11.17 5.90 -17.99
N SER A 152 -11.72 6.99 -18.48
CA SER A 152 -12.43 7.00 -19.76
C SER A 152 -11.45 7.19 -20.93
N ALA A 153 -11.69 6.51 -22.03
CA ALA A 153 -10.95 6.66 -23.29
C ALA A 153 -11.97 6.78 -24.42
N GLY A 154 -12.35 8.01 -24.73
CA GLY A 154 -13.49 8.29 -25.60
C GLY A 154 -14.81 7.77 -25.01
N ALA A 155 -15.51 6.89 -25.71
CA ALA A 155 -16.77 6.32 -25.26
C ALA A 155 -16.63 5.05 -24.38
N THR A 156 -15.41 4.61 -24.08
CA THR A 156 -15.14 3.41 -23.31
C THR A 156 -14.52 3.74 -21.96
N THR A 157 -14.86 2.96 -20.93
CA THR A 157 -14.19 3.01 -19.64
C THR A 157 -13.29 1.78 -19.51
N THR A 158 -12.06 2.00 -19.11
CA THR A 158 -11.07 0.94 -18.91
C THR A 158 -10.37 1.12 -17.54
N ASN A 159 -9.57 0.15 -17.12
CA ASN A 159 -8.73 0.31 -15.95
C ASN A 159 -7.65 1.36 -16.20
N LEU A 160 -7.39 2.20 -15.21
CA LEU A 160 -6.20 3.04 -15.16
C LEU A 160 -5.02 2.13 -14.84
N TYR A 161 -4.39 1.61 -15.90
CA TYR A 161 -3.39 0.57 -15.81
C TYR A 161 -2.01 1.15 -15.52
N ASN A 162 -1.31 0.53 -14.58
CA ASN A 162 0.10 0.78 -14.31
C ASN A 162 0.80 -0.54 -14.03
N PHE A 163 2.00 -0.73 -14.55
CA PHE A 163 2.77 -1.94 -14.27
C PHE A 163 3.20 -2.01 -12.80
N ASN A 164 3.40 -3.21 -12.31
CA ASN A 164 3.84 -3.43 -10.93
C ASN A 164 5.28 -2.93 -10.65
N SER A 165 6.10 -2.85 -11.68
CA SER A 165 7.47 -2.30 -11.63
C SER A 165 7.51 -0.79 -11.60
N ASP A 166 6.53 -0.14 -12.21
CA ASP A 166 6.55 1.29 -12.49
C ASP A 166 5.83 2.05 -11.40
N ILE A 167 6.41 3.15 -10.97
CA ILE A 167 5.78 4.04 -10.00
C ILE A 167 5.05 5.12 -10.78
N PRO A 168 3.72 5.24 -10.68
CA PRO A 168 3.00 6.33 -11.31
C PRO A 168 3.35 7.67 -10.67
N ALA A 169 3.24 8.75 -11.41
CA ALA A 169 3.25 10.09 -10.85
C ALA A 169 1.80 10.59 -10.68
N SER A 170 1.57 11.37 -9.65
CA SER A 170 0.24 11.91 -9.35
C SER A 170 0.39 13.33 -8.81
N SER A 171 -0.16 14.30 -9.53
CA SER A 171 -0.12 15.73 -9.24
C SER A 171 -1.11 16.46 -10.14
N ASP A 172 -1.47 17.68 -9.80
CA ASP A 172 -2.10 18.63 -10.72
C ASP A 172 -1.06 19.04 -11.79
N ILE A 173 -1.23 18.58 -13.03
CA ILE A 173 -0.25 18.73 -14.11
C ILE A 173 -0.54 19.95 -14.97
N ASP A 174 -1.80 20.29 -15.16
CA ASP A 174 -2.22 21.43 -16.00
C ASP A 174 -2.62 22.67 -15.22
N GLY A 175 -2.71 22.58 -13.88
CA GLY A 175 -2.92 23.70 -12.99
C GLY A 175 -4.40 24.03 -12.79
N ASP A 176 -5.31 23.09 -13.01
CA ASP A 176 -6.75 23.29 -12.85
C ASP A 176 -7.28 22.93 -11.45
N GLY A 177 -6.43 22.35 -10.62
CA GLY A 177 -6.67 22.08 -9.20
C GLY A 177 -7.18 20.68 -8.90
N ASP A 178 -7.21 19.79 -9.89
CA ASP A 178 -7.53 18.38 -9.67
C ASP A 178 -6.32 17.47 -9.70
N LEU A 179 -6.53 16.20 -9.42
CA LEU A 179 -5.45 15.22 -9.33
C LEU A 179 -5.31 14.46 -10.64
N ASP A 180 -4.21 14.68 -11.34
CA ASP A 180 -3.85 13.91 -12.51
C ASP A 180 -2.97 12.71 -12.19
N VAL A 181 -2.91 11.77 -13.13
CA VAL A 181 -2.06 10.59 -13.04
C VAL A 181 -1.28 10.37 -14.32
N LEU A 182 0.04 10.23 -14.18
CA LEU A 182 0.91 9.76 -15.26
C LEU A 182 1.28 8.30 -15.03
N THR A 183 1.11 7.48 -16.05
CA THR A 183 1.53 6.08 -16.05
C THR A 183 2.42 5.77 -17.25
N PHE A 184 3.30 4.77 -17.13
CA PHE A 184 4.00 4.26 -18.30
C PHE A 184 3.06 3.40 -19.13
N GLY A 185 2.98 3.72 -20.43
CA GLY A 185 2.22 2.97 -21.41
C GLY A 185 2.95 1.72 -21.90
N GLN A 186 2.23 0.82 -22.56
CA GLN A 186 2.83 -0.38 -23.17
C GLN A 186 3.82 -0.06 -24.29
N SER A 187 3.76 1.14 -24.85
CA SER A 187 4.61 1.61 -25.96
C SER A 187 5.84 2.38 -25.47
N ALA A 188 6.25 2.22 -24.22
CA ALA A 188 7.36 2.97 -23.61
C ALA A 188 7.17 4.50 -23.63
N THR A 189 5.93 4.94 -23.74
CA THR A 189 5.50 6.34 -23.65
C THR A 189 4.79 6.59 -22.32
N VAL A 190 4.58 7.84 -21.95
CA VAL A 190 3.83 8.22 -20.77
C VAL A 190 2.39 8.57 -21.14
N ASN A 191 1.45 7.90 -20.51
CA ASN A 191 0.04 8.24 -20.56
C ASN A 191 -0.26 9.33 -19.54
N TRP A 192 -1.06 10.30 -19.90
CA TRP A 192 -1.65 11.26 -18.99
C TRP A 192 -3.15 10.98 -18.86
N HIS A 193 -3.53 10.65 -17.65
CA HIS A 193 -4.91 10.53 -17.21
C HIS A 193 -5.26 11.80 -16.46
N GLU A 194 -6.00 12.67 -17.12
CA GLU A 194 -6.45 13.95 -16.60
C GLU A 194 -7.59 13.73 -15.62
N GLY A 195 -7.52 14.38 -14.45
CA GLY A 195 -8.63 14.46 -13.51
C GLY A 195 -9.79 15.23 -14.13
N LEU A 196 -10.99 15.02 -13.64
CA LEU A 196 -12.18 15.74 -14.12
C LEU A 196 -12.90 16.46 -12.99
N THR A 197 -12.48 16.23 -11.77
CA THR A 197 -13.10 16.81 -10.57
C THR A 197 -12.03 17.10 -9.52
N ALA A 198 -12.02 18.32 -9.01
CA ALA A 198 -11.01 18.80 -8.07
C ALA A 198 -10.85 17.93 -6.80
N CYS A 199 -11.87 17.19 -6.38
CA CYS A 199 -11.84 16.34 -5.19
C CYS A 199 -12.46 14.97 -5.51
N GLY A 200 -11.93 14.26 -6.52
CA GLY A 200 -12.53 13.03 -7.02
C GLY A 200 -11.55 12.05 -7.66
N LEU A 201 -12.10 10.94 -8.13
CA LEU A 201 -11.37 9.84 -8.78
C LEU A 201 -11.88 9.59 -10.20
N ASP A 202 -12.39 10.61 -10.85
CA ASP A 202 -12.88 10.55 -12.23
C ASP A 202 -11.78 10.99 -13.17
N PHE A 203 -11.35 10.09 -14.07
CA PHE A 203 -10.22 10.32 -14.97
C PHE A 203 -10.61 10.10 -16.44
N THR A 204 -9.97 10.88 -17.32
CA THR A 204 -9.98 10.64 -18.75
C THR A 204 -8.57 10.49 -19.29
N LEU A 205 -8.36 9.57 -20.21
CA LEU A 205 -7.08 9.44 -20.93
C LEU A 205 -6.95 10.60 -21.92
N ASN A 206 -6.18 11.62 -21.55
CA ASN A 206 -5.95 12.80 -22.37
C ASN A 206 -5.00 12.47 -23.53
N THR A 207 -3.85 11.84 -23.23
CA THR A 207 -2.87 11.45 -24.23
C THR A 207 -2.09 10.21 -23.82
N THR A 208 -1.60 9.47 -24.80
CA THR A 208 -0.69 8.32 -24.61
C THR A 208 0.77 8.69 -24.87
N CYS A 209 1.09 9.96 -25.09
CA CYS A 209 2.45 10.45 -25.36
C CYS A 209 2.68 11.81 -24.70
N TRP A 210 2.48 11.86 -23.38
CA TRP A 210 2.75 13.06 -22.59
C TRP A 210 4.26 13.38 -22.60
N GLY A 211 4.62 14.66 -22.70
CA GLY A 211 6.01 15.11 -22.78
C GLY A 211 6.72 14.81 -24.10
N ARG A 212 6.10 14.07 -25.01
CA ARG A 212 6.64 13.68 -26.32
C ARG A 212 7.99 12.97 -26.25
N PHE A 213 8.20 12.17 -25.23
CA PHE A 213 9.37 11.29 -25.15
C PHE A 213 8.93 9.83 -25.15
N GLU A 214 9.84 8.98 -25.54
CA GLU A 214 9.68 7.53 -25.61
C GLU A 214 10.88 6.90 -24.93
N GLU A 215 10.65 5.97 -24.02
CA GLU A 215 11.72 5.21 -23.39
C GLU A 215 12.36 4.26 -24.39
N ASN A 216 13.66 4.37 -24.59
CA ASN A 216 14.39 3.45 -25.46
C ASN A 216 14.83 2.23 -24.65
N LEU A 217 14.20 1.08 -24.92
CA LEU A 217 14.52 -0.19 -24.26
C LEU A 217 15.91 -0.76 -24.60
N SER A 218 16.60 -0.20 -25.59
CA SER A 218 17.90 -0.69 -26.06
C SER A 218 19.08 0.20 -25.73
N SER A 219 18.87 1.45 -25.33
CA SER A 219 19.92 2.39 -24.92
C SER A 219 19.40 3.39 -23.90
N ASN A 220 20.30 3.91 -23.08
CA ASN A 220 20.02 5.00 -22.12
C ASN A 220 20.41 6.37 -22.72
N ASP A 221 20.42 6.52 -24.04
CA ASP A 221 20.79 7.76 -24.74
C ASP A 221 19.60 8.71 -24.87
#